data_00b202c9d4bceee2c1b73c81d3c504e7
#
_entry.id   00b202c9d4bceee2c1b73c81d3c504e7
#
_cell.length_a   1.000
_cell.length_b   1.000
_cell.length_c   1.000
_cell.angle_alpha   90.00
_cell.angle_beta   90.00
_cell.angle_gamma   90.00
#
_symmetry.space_group_name_H-M   'P 1'
#
loop_
_entity.id
_entity.type
_entity.pdbx_description
1 polymer ?
#
loop_
_entity_poly.entity_id
_entity_poly.type
_entity_poly.pdbx_seq_one_letter_code
_entity_poly.pdbx_strand_id
1 'polypeptide(L)'
;MSAVIESLNAVLPASAIHTDPHVVNLFAHDVFGKGTPALAVIRPSCTTDIQALVKVCLRTKTALITRGGGMSYTAGYLADHEQGLLLDMSSMNRIIEVNTEDAYVTVEAGVTWSMLHQTLAPLGLRTPFWGTLSGSQATVGGGLSQNGVFWGSGYHGTAGDSILGLGVVTGT
;
A
#
# COMPACT_ATOMS: atom_id res chain seq x y z
N MET A 1 -3.96 6.14 -27.15
CA MET A 1 -3.96 6.03 -25.67
C MET A 1 -4.73 4.75 -25.34
N SER A 2 -4.37 4.00 -24.32
CA SER A 2 -5.12 2.78 -23.97
C SER A 2 -6.51 3.17 -23.45
N ALA A 3 -7.55 2.42 -23.83
CA ALA A 3 -8.93 2.65 -23.39
C ALA A 3 -9.07 2.64 -21.84
N VAL A 4 -8.18 1.91 -21.17
CA VAL A 4 -8.08 1.89 -19.69
C VAL A 4 -7.63 3.25 -19.17
N ILE A 5 -6.58 3.84 -19.76
CA ILE A 5 -6.07 5.17 -19.34
C ILE A 5 -7.12 6.26 -19.59
N GLU A 6 -7.86 6.20 -20.68
CA GLU A 6 -8.97 7.15 -20.93
C GLU A 6 -10.07 7.01 -19.87
N SER A 7 -10.42 5.77 -19.51
CA SER A 7 -11.39 5.50 -18.44
C SER A 7 -10.92 5.98 -17.06
N LEU A 8 -9.62 5.89 -16.77
CA LEU A 8 -9.02 6.39 -15.53
C LEU A 8 -9.03 7.92 -15.47
N ASN A 9 -8.64 8.59 -16.57
CA ASN A 9 -8.67 10.05 -16.66
C ASN A 9 -10.08 10.66 -16.49
N ALA A 10 -11.13 9.89 -16.73
CA ALA A 10 -12.51 10.33 -16.53
C ALA A 10 -12.94 10.32 -15.05
N VAL A 11 -12.22 9.59 -14.17
CA VAL A 11 -12.66 9.35 -12.77
C VAL A 11 -11.60 9.67 -11.72
N LEU A 12 -10.35 9.85 -12.13
CA LEU A 12 -9.23 10.17 -11.24
C LEU A 12 -8.54 11.47 -11.68
N PRO A 13 -7.97 12.24 -10.76
CA PRO A 13 -7.15 13.39 -11.13
C PRO A 13 -5.92 12.96 -11.91
N ALA A 14 -5.52 13.76 -12.91
CA ALA A 14 -4.34 13.46 -13.74
C ALA A 14 -3.05 13.29 -12.92
N SER A 15 -2.95 13.96 -11.78
CA SER A 15 -1.81 13.83 -10.85
C SER A 15 -1.70 12.46 -10.18
N ALA A 16 -2.78 11.66 -10.19
CA ALA A 16 -2.78 10.31 -9.64
C ALA A 16 -2.33 9.24 -10.67
N ILE A 17 -2.23 9.58 -11.96
CA ILE A 17 -1.99 8.62 -13.06
C ILE A 17 -0.61 8.87 -13.65
N HIS A 18 0.32 7.95 -13.44
CA HIS A 18 1.69 8.04 -13.93
C HIS A 18 1.94 7.01 -15.04
N THR A 19 2.10 7.50 -16.27
CA THR A 19 2.39 6.69 -17.47
C THR A 19 3.81 6.89 -18.00
N ASP A 20 4.62 7.74 -17.35
CA ASP A 20 6.02 7.96 -17.72
C ASP A 20 6.79 6.63 -17.64
N PRO A 21 7.46 6.20 -18.73
CA PRO A 21 8.22 4.95 -18.74
C PRO A 21 9.29 4.87 -17.65
N HIS A 22 9.91 5.98 -17.26
CA HIS A 22 10.90 6.00 -16.18
C HIS A 22 10.27 5.67 -14.84
N VAL A 23 9.09 6.25 -14.55
CA VAL A 23 8.34 5.97 -13.32
C VAL A 23 7.87 4.51 -13.33
N VAL A 24 7.24 4.07 -14.40
CA VAL A 24 6.71 2.70 -14.49
C VAL A 24 7.82 1.66 -14.37
N ASN A 25 8.99 1.89 -15.00
CA ASN A 25 10.16 1.03 -14.85
C ASN A 25 10.70 1.01 -13.41
N LEU A 26 10.74 2.15 -12.72
CA LEU A 26 11.18 2.21 -11.32
C LEU A 26 10.29 1.32 -10.44
N PHE A 27 8.99 1.34 -10.67
CA PHE A 27 8.02 0.54 -9.91
C PHE A 27 7.94 -0.93 -10.34
N ALA A 28 8.60 -1.33 -11.43
CA ALA A 28 8.69 -2.72 -11.88
C ALA A 28 9.75 -3.55 -11.12
N HIS A 29 10.33 -3.02 -10.06
CA HIS A 29 11.36 -3.71 -9.27
C HIS A 29 10.86 -3.99 -7.85
N ASP A 30 11.25 -5.15 -7.33
CA ASP A 30 11.27 -5.42 -5.90
C ASP A 30 12.74 -5.38 -5.38
N VAL A 31 12.94 -5.78 -4.12
CA VAL A 31 14.29 -5.83 -3.51
C VAL A 31 15.19 -6.86 -4.21
N PHE A 32 14.62 -7.86 -4.87
CA PHE A 32 15.34 -9.03 -5.37
C PHE A 32 15.43 -9.05 -6.91
N GLY A 33 14.44 -8.50 -7.60
CA GLY A 33 14.37 -8.65 -9.05
C GLY A 33 13.53 -7.61 -9.75
N LYS A 34 13.33 -7.85 -11.04
CA LYS A 34 12.53 -7.01 -11.92
C LYS A 34 11.39 -7.83 -12.52
N GLY A 35 10.19 -7.26 -12.44
CA GLY A 35 9.01 -7.74 -13.16
C GLY A 35 8.77 -7.00 -14.47
N THR A 36 7.61 -7.20 -15.05
CA THR A 36 7.15 -6.48 -16.23
C THR A 36 6.68 -5.08 -15.83
N PRO A 37 7.06 -4.01 -16.55
CA PRO A 37 6.51 -2.69 -16.33
C PRO A 37 4.98 -2.70 -16.51
N ALA A 38 4.24 -2.14 -15.55
CA ALA A 38 2.79 -2.00 -15.65
C ALA A 38 2.40 -0.96 -16.71
N LEU A 39 1.14 -0.93 -17.14
CA LEU A 39 0.60 0.09 -18.04
C LEU A 39 0.68 1.50 -17.43
N ALA A 40 0.41 1.60 -16.12
CA ALA A 40 0.54 2.83 -15.35
C ALA A 40 0.71 2.53 -13.86
N VAL A 41 1.28 3.49 -13.14
CA VAL A 41 1.28 3.55 -11.67
C VAL A 41 0.21 4.54 -11.23
N ILE A 42 -0.70 4.10 -10.37
CA ILE A 42 -1.79 4.91 -9.83
C ILE A 42 -1.52 5.22 -8.36
N ARG A 43 -1.52 6.51 -8.00
CA ARG A 43 -1.34 7.00 -6.62
C ARG A 43 -2.63 7.65 -6.12
N PRO A 44 -3.48 6.92 -5.42
CA PRO A 44 -4.69 7.48 -4.84
C PRO A 44 -4.35 8.39 -3.66
N SER A 45 -5.17 9.39 -3.43
CA SER A 45 -5.09 10.29 -2.27
C SER A 45 -6.15 9.99 -1.20
N CYS A 46 -7.15 9.18 -1.54
CA CYS A 46 -8.25 8.82 -0.66
C CYS A 46 -8.90 7.50 -1.08
N THR A 47 -9.75 6.96 -0.20
CA THR A 47 -10.49 5.72 -0.44
C THR A 47 -11.42 5.83 -1.65
N THR A 48 -11.99 7.00 -1.92
CA THR A 48 -12.86 7.22 -3.09
C THR A 48 -12.11 7.02 -4.40
N ASP A 49 -10.85 7.44 -4.48
CA ASP A 49 -10.00 7.21 -5.64
C ASP A 49 -9.80 5.71 -5.88
N ILE A 50 -9.55 4.94 -4.81
CA ILE A 50 -9.38 3.49 -4.90
C ILE A 50 -10.67 2.82 -5.37
N GLN A 51 -11.83 3.25 -4.84
CA GLN A 51 -13.13 2.73 -5.28
C GLN A 51 -13.38 3.00 -6.76
N ALA A 52 -13.06 4.21 -7.23
CA ALA A 52 -13.18 4.57 -8.65
C ALA A 52 -12.25 3.73 -9.53
N LEU A 53 -10.99 3.57 -9.11
CA LEU A 53 -10.00 2.73 -9.78
C LEU A 53 -10.47 1.28 -9.90
N VAL A 54 -10.92 0.67 -8.79
CA VAL A 54 -11.38 -0.72 -8.77
C VAL A 54 -12.56 -0.92 -9.71
N LYS A 55 -13.53 0.01 -9.76
CA LYS A 55 -14.65 -0.04 -10.70
C LYS A 55 -14.19 0.02 -12.17
N VAL A 56 -13.16 0.82 -12.48
CA VAL A 56 -12.57 0.84 -13.83
C VAL A 56 -11.92 -0.51 -14.13
N CYS A 57 -11.10 -1.04 -13.23
CA CYS A 57 -10.42 -2.32 -13.40
C CYS A 57 -11.39 -3.47 -13.67
N LEU A 58 -12.49 -3.53 -12.91
CA LEU A 58 -13.54 -4.55 -13.11
C LEU A 58 -14.20 -4.42 -14.49
N ARG A 59 -14.59 -3.21 -14.87
CA ARG A 59 -15.25 -2.95 -16.16
C ARG A 59 -14.34 -3.27 -17.34
N THR A 60 -13.05 -2.96 -17.24
CA THR A 60 -12.07 -3.15 -18.31
C THR A 60 -11.35 -4.50 -18.23
N LYS A 61 -11.64 -5.32 -17.20
CA LYS A 61 -10.95 -6.58 -16.91
C LYS A 61 -9.43 -6.42 -16.83
N THR A 62 -8.99 -5.31 -16.22
CA THR A 62 -7.58 -4.97 -16.04
C THR A 62 -7.11 -5.46 -14.69
N ALA A 63 -5.98 -6.16 -14.64
CA ALA A 63 -5.36 -6.58 -13.38
C ALA A 63 -4.89 -5.36 -12.59
N LEU A 64 -5.09 -5.39 -11.26
CA LEU A 64 -4.65 -4.37 -10.33
C LEU A 64 -3.72 -5.01 -9.30
N ILE A 65 -2.49 -4.50 -9.23
CA ILE A 65 -1.46 -4.99 -8.33
C ILE A 65 -1.17 -3.90 -7.30
N THR A 66 -1.32 -4.23 -6.00
CA THR A 66 -1.13 -3.26 -4.92
C THR A 66 0.30 -3.31 -4.41
N ARG A 67 0.91 -2.12 -4.25
CA ARG A 67 2.24 -1.92 -3.69
C ARG A 67 2.18 -0.97 -2.50
N GLY A 68 2.78 -1.38 -1.38
CA GLY A 68 3.10 -0.51 -0.25
C GLY A 68 4.47 0.14 -0.43
N GLY A 69 5.38 -0.04 0.50
CA GLY A 69 6.74 0.51 0.44
C GLY A 69 7.71 -0.20 -0.51
N GLY A 70 7.28 -1.27 -1.17
CA GLY A 70 8.12 -2.00 -2.12
C GLY A 70 9.29 -2.76 -1.48
N MET A 71 9.14 -3.21 -0.24
CA MET A 71 10.21 -3.84 0.53
C MET A 71 10.09 -5.37 0.64
N SER A 72 9.10 -5.97 -0.01
CA SER A 72 9.01 -7.42 -0.15
C SER A 72 9.99 -7.92 -1.24
N TYR A 73 10.45 -9.13 -1.09
CA TYR A 73 11.31 -9.84 -2.05
C TYR A 73 10.67 -11.14 -2.53
N THR A 74 9.34 -11.19 -2.51
CA THR A 74 8.55 -12.34 -2.95
C THR A 74 7.87 -12.12 -4.30
N ALA A 75 8.21 -11.05 -5.01
CA ALA A 75 7.58 -10.59 -6.24
C ALA A 75 6.06 -10.33 -6.15
N GLY A 76 5.49 -10.29 -4.94
CA GLY A 76 4.04 -10.20 -4.71
C GLY A 76 3.37 -8.90 -5.17
N TYR A 77 4.16 -7.88 -5.53
CA TYR A 77 3.67 -6.62 -6.07
C TYR A 77 4.29 -6.29 -7.45
N LEU A 78 4.90 -7.27 -8.10
CA LEU A 78 5.39 -7.10 -9.47
C LEU A 78 4.32 -7.52 -10.46
N ALA A 79 4.16 -6.74 -11.53
CA ALA A 79 3.31 -7.13 -12.63
C ALA A 79 3.98 -8.28 -13.43
N ASP A 80 3.18 -9.23 -13.87
CA ASP A 80 3.57 -10.33 -14.73
C ASP A 80 3.26 -10.08 -16.22
N HIS A 81 2.51 -9.00 -16.51
CA HIS A 81 2.19 -8.57 -17.87
C HIS A 81 2.01 -7.05 -17.98
N GLU A 82 2.23 -6.50 -19.19
CA GLU A 82 2.26 -5.06 -19.48
C GLU A 82 0.88 -4.36 -19.42
N GLN A 83 -0.21 -5.11 -19.35
CA GLN A 83 -1.57 -4.56 -19.35
C GLN A 83 -2.13 -4.33 -17.94
N GLY A 84 -1.37 -4.67 -16.90
CA GLY A 84 -1.77 -4.45 -15.52
C GLY A 84 -1.58 -3.00 -15.06
N LEU A 85 -2.30 -2.60 -14.01
CA LEU A 85 -2.09 -1.35 -13.30
C LEU A 85 -1.42 -1.64 -11.95
N LEU A 86 -0.52 -0.74 -11.53
CA LEU A 86 0.08 -0.80 -10.22
C LEU A 86 -0.52 0.30 -9.33
N LEU A 87 -1.05 -0.10 -8.19
CA LEU A 87 -1.60 0.78 -7.16
C LEU A 87 -0.53 1.07 -6.11
N ASP A 88 0.02 2.28 -6.13
CA ASP A 88 0.99 2.75 -5.15
C ASP A 88 0.29 3.44 -3.98
N MET A 89 0.35 2.80 -2.81
CA MET A 89 -0.32 3.28 -1.59
C MET A 89 0.45 4.35 -0.82
N SER A 90 1.63 4.78 -1.29
CA SER A 90 2.52 5.67 -0.56
C SER A 90 1.94 7.06 -0.24
N SER A 91 0.96 7.53 -1.02
CA SER A 91 0.27 8.80 -0.77
C SER A 91 -0.83 8.72 0.28
N MET A 92 -1.29 7.52 0.63
CA MET A 92 -2.24 7.29 1.72
C MET A 92 -1.47 6.98 3.01
N ASN A 93 -0.84 8.00 3.58
CA ASN A 93 0.12 7.86 4.66
C ASN A 93 -0.23 8.70 5.90
N ARG A 94 -1.48 9.02 6.11
CA ARG A 94 -1.93 9.78 7.28
C ARG A 94 -2.09 8.88 8.51
N ILE A 95 -1.63 9.37 9.65
CA ILE A 95 -2.05 8.86 10.96
C ILE A 95 -3.32 9.61 11.32
N ILE A 96 -4.45 8.88 11.34
CA ILE A 96 -5.79 9.47 11.46
C ILE A 96 -6.11 9.76 12.92
N GLU A 97 -5.75 8.83 13.82
CA GLU A 97 -6.04 8.93 15.24
C GLU A 97 -5.01 8.16 16.06
N VAL A 98 -4.64 8.71 17.21
CA VAL A 98 -3.91 8.00 18.28
C VAL A 98 -4.76 8.08 19.53
N ASN A 99 -5.36 6.98 19.94
CA ASN A 99 -6.11 6.88 21.18
C ASN A 99 -5.20 6.31 22.28
N THR A 100 -4.82 7.18 23.21
CA THR A 100 -3.90 6.83 24.31
C THR A 100 -4.60 6.12 25.47
N GLU A 101 -5.93 6.29 25.62
CA GLU A 101 -6.72 5.65 26.67
C GLU A 101 -6.92 4.16 26.36
N ASP A 102 -7.37 3.86 25.14
CA ASP A 102 -7.68 2.50 24.70
C ASP A 102 -6.50 1.83 23.99
N ALA A 103 -5.37 2.52 23.88
CA ALA A 103 -4.12 2.04 23.29
C ALA A 103 -4.27 1.52 21.87
N TYR A 104 -4.98 2.24 20.99
CA TYR A 104 -5.03 1.93 19.56
C TYR A 104 -4.64 3.12 18.68
N VAL A 105 -4.31 2.85 17.43
CA VAL A 105 -4.03 3.85 16.41
C VAL A 105 -4.75 3.51 15.12
N THR A 106 -5.37 4.53 14.49
CA THR A 106 -5.97 4.42 13.17
C THR A 106 -5.04 5.08 12.13
N VAL A 107 -4.62 4.32 11.14
CA VAL A 107 -3.67 4.78 10.11
C VAL A 107 -4.12 4.37 8.71
N GLU A 108 -3.68 5.14 7.72
CA GLU A 108 -3.79 4.72 6.32
C GLU A 108 -2.75 3.65 5.98
N ALA A 109 -3.03 2.83 4.97
CA ALA A 109 -2.21 1.65 4.61
C ALA A 109 -0.78 1.98 4.18
N GLY A 110 -0.54 3.20 3.67
CA GLY A 110 0.77 3.70 3.24
C GLY A 110 1.63 4.30 4.36
N VAL A 111 1.13 4.38 5.59
CA VAL A 111 1.95 4.79 6.75
C VAL A 111 3.10 3.82 6.93
N THR A 112 4.34 4.33 7.03
CA THR A 112 5.50 3.48 7.29
C THR A 112 5.63 3.16 8.78
N TRP A 113 6.25 2.04 9.11
CA TRP A 113 6.54 1.67 10.51
C TRP A 113 7.37 2.73 11.23
N SER A 114 8.28 3.40 10.50
CA SER A 114 9.09 4.49 11.04
C SER A 114 8.25 5.72 11.40
N MET A 115 7.32 6.12 10.52
CA MET A 115 6.39 7.23 10.80
C MET A 115 5.54 6.93 12.03
N LEU A 116 5.00 5.71 12.11
CA LEU A 116 4.19 5.27 13.24
C LEU A 116 5.00 5.32 14.54
N HIS A 117 6.22 4.78 14.53
CA HIS A 117 7.10 4.82 15.70
C HIS A 117 7.42 6.25 16.13
N GLN A 118 7.78 7.13 15.18
CA GLN A 118 8.09 8.54 15.48
C GLN A 118 6.91 9.30 16.09
N THR A 119 5.68 8.92 15.71
CA THR A 119 4.46 9.51 16.29
C THR A 119 4.16 8.97 17.68
N LEU A 120 4.36 7.68 17.93
CA LEU A 120 4.02 7.04 19.20
C LEU A 120 5.08 7.23 20.28
N ALA A 121 6.37 7.26 19.93
CA ALA A 121 7.48 7.32 20.90
C ALA A 121 7.42 8.55 21.83
N PRO A 122 7.11 9.79 21.38
CA PRO A 122 6.98 10.94 22.26
C PRO A 122 5.83 10.82 23.29
N LEU A 123 4.87 9.93 23.02
CA LEU A 123 3.74 9.63 23.90
C LEU A 123 4.05 8.47 24.89
N GLY A 124 5.27 7.94 24.85
CA GLY A 124 5.65 6.75 25.63
C GLY A 124 5.00 5.46 25.13
N LEU A 125 4.47 5.46 23.90
CA LEU A 125 3.75 4.35 23.29
C LEU A 125 4.58 3.68 22.20
N ARG A 126 4.26 2.43 21.91
CA ARG A 126 4.82 1.66 20.78
C ARG A 126 3.82 0.62 20.28
N THR A 127 4.04 0.11 19.09
CA THR A 127 3.34 -1.09 18.61
C THR A 127 3.79 -2.33 19.40
N PRO A 128 2.95 -3.39 19.50
CA PRO A 128 3.29 -4.62 20.21
C PRO A 128 4.58 -5.28 19.69
N PHE A 129 4.84 -5.13 18.41
CA PHE A 129 6.05 -5.61 17.74
C PHE A 129 6.70 -4.47 16.99
N TRP A 130 8.01 -4.56 16.78
CA TRP A 130 8.70 -3.71 15.84
C TRP A 130 8.42 -4.24 14.42
N GLY A 131 8.03 -3.37 13.50
CA GLY A 131 7.82 -3.71 12.10
C GLY A 131 9.08 -4.27 11.42
N THR A 132 9.14 -4.22 10.12
CA THR A 132 10.30 -4.74 9.39
C THR A 132 11.55 -3.91 9.66
N LEU A 133 12.74 -4.48 9.48
CA LEU A 133 14.03 -3.76 9.57
C LEU A 133 14.13 -2.61 8.54
N SER A 134 13.35 -2.68 7.46
CA SER A 134 13.19 -1.63 6.45
C SER A 134 12.03 -0.67 6.75
N GLY A 135 11.73 -0.41 8.03
CA GLY A 135 10.60 0.39 8.49
C GLY A 135 10.54 1.83 7.98
N SER A 136 11.63 2.37 7.44
CA SER A 136 11.63 3.67 6.75
C SER A 136 10.85 3.64 5.43
N GLN A 137 10.70 2.49 4.81
CA GLN A 137 10.00 2.27 3.54
C GLN A 137 8.80 1.33 3.70
N ALA A 138 8.96 0.24 4.48
CA ALA A 138 7.91 -0.75 4.69
C ALA A 138 6.70 -0.11 5.37
N THR A 139 5.52 -0.36 4.80
CA THR A 139 4.26 0.23 5.26
C THR A 139 3.49 -0.72 6.16
N VAL A 140 2.64 -0.14 7.00
CA VAL A 140 1.74 -0.89 7.89
C VAL A 140 0.83 -1.81 7.05
N GLY A 141 0.17 -1.28 6.00
CA GLY A 141 -0.68 -2.07 5.11
C GLY A 141 0.06 -3.21 4.41
N GLY A 142 1.31 -2.97 3.97
CA GLY A 142 2.16 -4.01 3.39
C GLY A 142 2.50 -5.12 4.37
N GLY A 143 2.79 -4.78 5.63
CA GLY A 143 3.02 -5.76 6.69
C GLY A 143 1.78 -6.59 7.03
N LEU A 144 0.61 -5.96 7.05
CA LEU A 144 -0.66 -6.63 7.32
C LEU A 144 -1.08 -7.55 6.17
N SER A 145 -0.88 -7.14 4.92
CA SER A 145 -1.26 -7.95 3.75
C SER A 145 -0.56 -9.30 3.69
N GLN A 146 0.59 -9.42 4.34
CA GLN A 146 1.36 -10.65 4.44
C GLN A 146 1.17 -11.37 5.79
N ASN A 147 0.32 -10.85 6.67
CA ASN A 147 0.22 -11.27 8.07
C ASN A 147 1.60 -11.41 8.72
N GLY A 148 2.41 -10.34 8.59
CA GLY A 148 3.83 -10.37 8.91
C GLY A 148 4.16 -10.85 10.33
N VAL A 149 5.24 -11.61 10.43
CA VAL A 149 5.87 -12.00 11.71
C VAL A 149 7.06 -11.08 11.91
N PHE A 150 7.05 -10.31 13.00
CA PHE A 150 8.05 -9.28 13.29
C PHE A 150 8.73 -9.54 14.64
N TRP A 151 9.71 -8.73 15.00
CA TRP A 151 10.31 -8.78 16.31
C TRP A 151 9.31 -8.40 17.39
N GLY A 152 9.04 -9.30 18.30
CA GLY A 152 8.00 -9.24 19.31
C GLY A 152 6.84 -10.20 19.04
N SER A 153 6.71 -10.73 17.82
CA SER A 153 5.63 -11.66 17.46
C SER A 153 5.64 -12.96 18.25
N GLY A 154 6.79 -13.39 18.76
CA GLY A 154 6.88 -14.57 19.64
C GLY A 154 6.07 -14.42 20.94
N TYR A 155 5.78 -13.19 21.35
CA TYR A 155 4.95 -12.88 22.51
C TYR A 155 3.58 -12.31 22.13
N HIS A 156 3.54 -11.47 21.10
CA HIS A 156 2.35 -10.67 20.74
C HIS A 156 1.56 -11.24 19.56
N GLY A 157 1.99 -12.35 18.96
CA GLY A 157 1.36 -12.91 17.77
C GLY A 157 1.80 -12.23 16.47
N THR A 158 1.12 -12.55 15.39
CA THR A 158 1.34 -11.98 14.07
C THR A 158 0.77 -10.57 13.96
N ALA A 159 1.03 -9.88 12.84
CA ALA A 159 0.47 -8.56 12.60
C ALA A 159 -1.06 -8.55 12.67
N GLY A 160 -1.71 -9.61 12.17
CA GLY A 160 -3.17 -9.75 12.20
C GLY A 160 -3.76 -9.84 13.60
N ASP A 161 -3.04 -10.42 14.56
CA ASP A 161 -3.51 -10.57 15.94
C ASP A 161 -3.64 -9.23 16.69
N SER A 162 -3.00 -8.17 16.18
CA SER A 162 -3.06 -6.81 16.75
C SER A 162 -4.02 -5.87 16.03
N ILE A 163 -4.86 -6.39 15.11
CA ILE A 163 -5.78 -5.58 14.32
C ILE A 163 -7.16 -5.55 14.98
N LEU A 164 -7.66 -4.36 15.25
CA LEU A 164 -9.02 -4.13 15.75
C LEU A 164 -10.04 -4.01 14.61
N GLY A 165 -9.63 -3.53 13.45
CA GLY A 165 -10.51 -3.37 12.29
C GLY A 165 -9.75 -2.94 11.04
N LEU A 166 -10.35 -3.20 9.88
CA LEU A 166 -9.82 -2.83 8.56
C LEU A 166 -10.88 -2.15 7.71
N GLY A 167 -10.51 -1.03 7.09
CA GLY A 167 -11.24 -0.48 5.94
C GLY A 167 -10.75 -1.16 4.66
N VAL A 168 -11.65 -1.84 3.94
CA VAL A 168 -11.31 -2.62 2.74
C VAL A 168 -12.11 -2.14 1.55
N VAL A 169 -11.46 -2.01 0.40
CA VAL A 169 -12.14 -1.84 -0.89
C VAL A 169 -12.09 -3.17 -1.63
N THR A 170 -13.27 -3.74 -1.89
CA THR A 170 -13.42 -5.02 -2.60
C THR A 170 -13.81 -4.81 -4.06
N GLY A 171 -13.64 -5.85 -4.87
CA GLY A 171 -14.03 -5.88 -6.28
C GLY A 171 -15.52 -6.21 -6.51
N THR A 172 -16.32 -6.31 -5.44
CA THR A 172 -17.77 -6.64 -5.49
C THR A 172 -18.58 -5.59 -4.81
#